data_592c47173a06b1908e3d674d86937aa7
#
_entry.id   592c47173a06b1908e3d674d86937aa7
#
_cell.length_a   1.000
_cell.length_b   1.000
_cell.length_c   1.000
_cell.angle_alpha   90.00
_cell.angle_beta   90.00
_cell.angle_gamma   90.00
#
_symmetry.space_group_name_H-M   'P 1'
#
loop_
_entity.id
_entity.type
_entity.pdbx_description
1 polymer ?
#
loop_
_entity_poly.entity_id
_entity_poly.type
_entity_poly.pdbx_seq_one_letter_code
_entity_poly.pdbx_strand_id
1 'polypeptide(L)'
;MAWLAGERWKLKAFADFDAGHGVDLYKATYARTFQVDPADVTKKQRQIGKVMELGLGYQGGVGAFVNFARVYGIDLEGEFLHAVRNTADPSDLRAGEEAFEWQSAQPDYVADLSPDAWAACYAVRTAWRRAHPAITEFWAALGRAVTAALSPTHRAGMMHRAGDHVLVTAYPHGDDLRDVLIRLPSGRSMLYPGARPAYASERALMIFEDCEYSATPTRTYSGKLCENVTQAVARDILVGTMQSIEDRGYKIVLSVHDELITECPDAPEYSHGELSRLMATAPEWAKGLPLAAAGFEAMRYRKD
;
A
#
# COMPACT_ATOMS: atom_id res chain seq x y z
N MET A 1 -1.53 1.29 5.35
CA MET A 1 -1.77 2.44 4.45
C MET A 1 -3.02 3.25 4.80
N ALA A 2 -4.22 2.66 4.87
CA ALA A 2 -5.48 3.40 5.14
C ALA A 2 -5.42 4.29 6.42
N TRP A 3 -4.82 3.79 7.49
CA TRP A 3 -4.62 4.55 8.73
C TRP A 3 -3.65 5.72 8.55
N LEU A 4 -2.52 5.51 7.87
CA LEU A 4 -1.54 6.57 7.56
C LEU A 4 -2.14 7.69 6.71
N ALA A 5 -3.03 7.33 5.79
CA ALA A 5 -3.70 8.26 4.89
C ALA A 5 -4.96 8.90 5.50
N GLY A 6 -5.52 8.34 6.57
CA GLY A 6 -6.81 8.76 7.12
C GLY A 6 -8.02 8.33 6.26
N GLU A 7 -7.96 7.21 5.53
CA GLU A 7 -9.04 6.68 4.69
C GLU A 7 -10.11 6.01 5.57
N ARG A 8 -11.00 6.81 6.14
CA ARG A 8 -11.94 6.44 7.21
C ARG A 8 -12.87 5.27 6.85
N TRP A 9 -13.41 5.26 5.63
CA TRP A 9 -14.33 4.20 5.23
C TRP A 9 -13.65 2.84 5.25
N LYS A 10 -12.38 2.80 4.85
CA LYS A 10 -11.59 1.58 4.79
C LYS A 10 -11.21 1.08 6.19
N LEU A 11 -10.90 1.99 7.11
CA LEU A 11 -10.68 1.65 8.52
C LEU A 11 -11.96 1.08 9.15
N LYS A 12 -13.12 1.70 8.83
CA LYS A 12 -14.41 1.17 9.26
C LYS A 12 -14.68 -0.22 8.67
N ALA A 13 -14.40 -0.44 7.39
CA ALA A 13 -14.60 -1.74 6.74
C ALA A 13 -13.76 -2.85 7.39
N PHE A 14 -12.52 -2.56 7.78
CA PHE A 14 -11.70 -3.49 8.56
C PHE A 14 -12.31 -3.78 9.93
N ALA A 15 -12.67 -2.74 10.69
CA ALA A 15 -13.25 -2.92 12.02
C ALA A 15 -14.58 -3.69 11.99
N ASP A 16 -15.44 -3.42 11.00
CA ASP A 16 -16.70 -4.13 10.83
C ASP A 16 -16.46 -5.62 10.47
N PHE A 17 -15.50 -5.90 9.60
CA PHE A 17 -15.13 -7.26 9.24
C PHE A 17 -14.57 -8.05 10.44
N ASP A 18 -13.65 -7.46 11.19
CA ASP A 18 -13.04 -8.07 12.38
C ASP A 18 -14.08 -8.32 13.47
N ALA A 19 -15.12 -7.48 13.55
CA ALA A 19 -16.27 -7.67 14.45
C ALA A 19 -17.32 -8.69 13.92
N GLY A 20 -17.12 -9.26 12.74
CA GLY A 20 -18.06 -10.22 12.13
C GLY A 20 -19.33 -9.61 11.52
N HIS A 21 -19.37 -8.30 11.32
CA HIS A 21 -20.53 -7.58 10.82
C HIS A 21 -20.37 -7.08 9.36
N GLY A 22 -19.19 -7.16 8.78
CA GLY A 22 -18.87 -6.62 7.48
C GLY A 22 -18.52 -7.68 6.44
N VAL A 23 -18.38 -7.24 5.20
CA VAL A 23 -17.79 -8.05 4.12
C VAL A 23 -16.28 -7.87 4.10
N ASP A 24 -15.55 -8.82 3.50
CA ASP A 24 -14.10 -8.67 3.33
C ASP A 24 -13.74 -7.43 2.49
N LEU A 25 -12.52 -6.93 2.72
CA LEU A 25 -12.05 -5.69 2.11
C LEU A 25 -12.15 -5.67 0.58
N TYR A 26 -11.93 -6.81 -0.10
CA TYR A 26 -11.94 -6.85 -1.56
C TYR A 26 -13.36 -6.67 -2.11
N LYS A 27 -14.37 -7.24 -1.43
CA LYS A 27 -15.77 -6.96 -1.72
C LYS A 27 -16.13 -5.50 -1.47
N ALA A 28 -15.72 -4.96 -0.31
CA ALA A 28 -15.96 -3.57 0.04
C ALA A 28 -15.31 -2.61 -0.97
N THR A 29 -14.10 -2.89 -1.43
CA THR A 29 -13.40 -2.09 -2.44
C THR A 29 -14.11 -2.10 -3.79
N TYR A 30 -14.51 -3.29 -4.27
CA TYR A 30 -15.27 -3.39 -5.52
C TYR A 30 -16.58 -2.61 -5.43
N ALA A 31 -17.36 -2.87 -4.36
CA ALA A 31 -18.64 -2.25 -4.13
C ALA A 31 -18.56 -0.72 -4.11
N ARG A 32 -17.59 -0.17 -3.37
CA ARG A 32 -17.40 1.28 -3.29
C ARG A 32 -16.93 1.88 -4.62
N THR A 33 -16.07 1.18 -5.34
CA THR A 33 -15.54 1.68 -6.62
C THR A 33 -16.64 1.78 -7.68
N PHE A 34 -17.53 0.80 -7.73
CA PHE A 34 -18.62 0.72 -8.71
C PHE A 34 -20.00 1.11 -8.16
N GLN A 35 -20.07 1.56 -6.90
CA GLN A 35 -21.30 2.01 -6.24
C GLN A 35 -22.42 0.95 -6.24
N VAL A 36 -22.04 -0.32 -5.99
CA VAL A 36 -22.96 -1.43 -5.84
C VAL A 36 -23.05 -1.88 -4.37
N ASP A 37 -24.10 -2.66 -4.01
CA ASP A 37 -24.19 -3.21 -2.67
C ASP A 37 -23.08 -4.26 -2.44
N PRO A 38 -22.32 -4.18 -1.34
CA PRO A 38 -21.30 -5.18 -1.01
C PRO A 38 -21.85 -6.62 -0.89
N ALA A 39 -23.11 -6.77 -0.52
CA ALA A 39 -23.76 -8.09 -0.43
C ALA A 39 -23.92 -8.75 -1.80
N ASP A 40 -24.12 -7.95 -2.84
CA ASP A 40 -24.32 -8.43 -4.22
C ASP A 40 -23.00 -8.72 -4.95
N VAL A 41 -21.85 -8.42 -4.34
CA VAL A 41 -20.55 -8.65 -4.97
C VAL A 41 -20.25 -10.14 -5.07
N THR A 42 -20.21 -10.63 -6.29
CA THR A 42 -19.91 -12.02 -6.63
C THR A 42 -18.45 -12.40 -6.34
N LYS A 43 -18.14 -13.70 -6.35
CA LYS A 43 -16.76 -14.20 -6.17
C LYS A 43 -15.80 -13.65 -7.25
N LYS A 44 -16.26 -13.52 -8.50
CA LYS A 44 -15.47 -12.96 -9.61
C LYS A 44 -15.20 -11.47 -9.41
N GLN A 45 -16.19 -10.70 -9.04
CA GLN A 45 -16.06 -9.27 -8.74
C GLN A 45 -15.17 -9.02 -7.52
N ARG A 46 -15.25 -9.88 -6.48
CA ARG A 46 -14.32 -9.88 -5.35
C ARG A 46 -12.87 -10.05 -5.82
N GLN A 47 -12.63 -10.94 -6.79
CA GLN A 47 -11.28 -11.15 -7.35
C GLN A 47 -10.77 -9.89 -8.07
N ILE A 48 -11.64 -9.18 -8.79
CA ILE A 48 -11.30 -7.86 -9.37
C ILE A 48 -10.95 -6.88 -8.25
N GLY A 49 -11.75 -6.80 -7.20
CA GLY A 49 -11.48 -5.96 -6.03
C GLY A 49 -10.12 -6.26 -5.38
N LYS A 50 -9.71 -7.54 -5.33
CA LYS A 50 -8.39 -7.95 -4.87
C LYS A 50 -7.28 -7.39 -5.75
N VAL A 51 -7.41 -7.52 -7.07
CA VAL A 51 -6.44 -6.98 -8.03
C VAL A 51 -6.37 -5.45 -7.97
N MET A 52 -7.51 -4.78 -7.78
CA MET A 52 -7.55 -3.33 -7.58
C MET A 52 -6.72 -2.91 -6.35
N GLU A 53 -6.88 -3.58 -5.23
CA GLU A 53 -6.12 -3.27 -4.01
C GLU A 53 -4.61 -3.49 -4.20
N LEU A 54 -4.22 -4.60 -4.78
CA LEU A 54 -2.82 -4.98 -4.96
C LEU A 54 -2.14 -4.16 -6.06
N GLY A 55 -2.83 -3.95 -7.18
CA GLY A 55 -2.27 -3.28 -8.36
C GLY A 55 -2.32 -1.75 -8.28
N LEU A 56 -3.33 -1.16 -7.61
CA LEU A 56 -3.55 0.28 -7.62
C LEU A 56 -3.15 0.96 -6.31
N GLY A 57 -3.07 0.20 -5.21
CA GLY A 57 -2.88 0.71 -3.85
C GLY A 57 -1.64 1.59 -3.66
N TYR A 58 -0.59 1.37 -4.42
CA TYR A 58 0.66 2.13 -4.37
C TYR A 58 0.89 2.95 -5.65
N GLN A 59 -0.14 3.69 -6.05
CA GLN A 59 -0.11 4.58 -7.23
C GLN A 59 0.04 3.84 -8.57
N GLY A 60 -0.26 2.53 -8.60
CA GLY A 60 -0.18 1.73 -9.81
C GLY A 60 -1.03 2.32 -10.96
N GLY A 61 -0.52 2.20 -12.17
CA GLY A 61 -1.20 2.56 -13.41
C GLY A 61 -1.91 1.37 -14.03
N VAL A 62 -2.35 1.54 -15.29
CA VAL A 62 -2.98 0.47 -16.09
C VAL A 62 -2.06 -0.74 -16.19
N GLY A 63 -0.76 -0.55 -16.48
CA GLY A 63 0.19 -1.67 -16.59
C GLY A 63 0.32 -2.48 -15.30
N ALA A 64 0.35 -1.83 -14.12
CA ALA A 64 0.37 -2.55 -12.86
C ALA A 64 -0.91 -3.36 -12.64
N PHE A 65 -2.08 -2.78 -12.93
CA PHE A 65 -3.36 -3.48 -12.83
C PHE A 65 -3.40 -4.70 -13.76
N VAL A 66 -2.99 -4.55 -15.01
CA VAL A 66 -2.93 -5.62 -16.03
C VAL A 66 -2.03 -6.76 -15.58
N ASN A 67 -0.84 -6.46 -15.05
CA ASN A 67 0.09 -7.47 -14.55
C ASN A 67 -0.53 -8.28 -13.40
N PHE A 68 -1.13 -7.63 -12.41
CA PHE A 68 -1.83 -8.34 -11.33
C PHE A 68 -3.04 -9.12 -11.83
N ALA A 69 -3.84 -8.55 -12.75
CA ALA A 69 -4.98 -9.23 -13.34
C ALA A 69 -4.58 -10.57 -14.00
N ARG A 70 -3.47 -10.58 -14.72
CA ARG A 70 -2.91 -11.81 -15.34
C ARG A 70 -2.47 -12.83 -14.30
N VAL A 71 -1.73 -12.40 -13.27
CA VAL A 71 -1.30 -13.29 -12.19
C VAL A 71 -2.50 -13.95 -11.50
N TYR A 72 -3.61 -13.23 -11.38
CA TYR A 72 -4.83 -13.75 -10.76
C TYR A 72 -5.84 -14.35 -11.74
N GLY A 73 -5.47 -14.52 -13.02
CA GLY A 73 -6.28 -15.20 -14.04
C GLY A 73 -7.57 -14.46 -14.39
N ILE A 74 -7.56 -13.12 -14.36
CA ILE A 74 -8.70 -12.30 -14.79
C ILE A 74 -8.67 -12.19 -16.31
N ASP A 75 -9.76 -12.59 -16.97
CA ASP A 75 -9.97 -12.40 -18.40
C ASP A 75 -10.34 -10.93 -18.68
N LEU A 76 -9.32 -10.15 -19.06
CA LEU A 76 -9.46 -8.72 -19.31
C LEU A 76 -10.23 -8.39 -20.59
N GLU A 77 -10.18 -9.27 -21.58
CA GLU A 77 -10.82 -9.06 -22.89
C GLU A 77 -12.29 -9.53 -22.93
N GLY A 78 -12.66 -10.46 -22.06
CA GLY A 78 -14.00 -11.03 -22.00
C GLY A 78 -14.81 -10.51 -20.82
N GLU A 79 -14.90 -11.30 -19.75
CA GLU A 79 -15.81 -11.06 -18.63
C GLU A 79 -15.54 -9.72 -17.90
N PHE A 80 -14.26 -9.37 -17.72
CA PHE A 80 -13.90 -8.11 -17.07
C PHE A 80 -14.38 -6.91 -17.89
N LEU A 81 -14.06 -6.89 -19.20
CA LEU A 81 -14.47 -5.81 -20.10
C LEU A 81 -15.99 -5.64 -20.10
N HIS A 82 -16.73 -6.76 -20.19
CA HIS A 82 -18.19 -6.73 -20.14
C HIS A 82 -18.72 -6.16 -18.81
N ALA A 83 -18.17 -6.61 -17.69
CA ALA A 83 -18.57 -6.14 -16.37
C ALA A 83 -18.30 -4.63 -16.20
N VAL A 84 -17.11 -4.15 -16.59
CA VAL A 84 -16.74 -2.74 -16.47
C VAL A 84 -17.57 -1.85 -17.37
N ARG A 85 -17.85 -2.24 -18.60
CA ARG A 85 -18.72 -1.48 -19.53
C ARG A 85 -20.12 -1.25 -18.98
N ASN A 86 -20.64 -2.20 -18.20
CA ASN A 86 -21.98 -2.12 -17.63
C ASN A 86 -22.04 -1.37 -16.29
N THR A 87 -20.90 -1.13 -15.65
CA THR A 87 -20.86 -0.57 -14.28
C THR A 87 -20.04 0.71 -14.14
N ALA A 88 -19.05 0.93 -15.02
CA ALA A 88 -18.19 2.11 -14.96
C ALA A 88 -18.94 3.36 -15.45
N ASP A 89 -18.50 4.52 -14.93
CA ASP A 89 -18.95 5.80 -15.44
C ASP A 89 -18.54 5.96 -16.92
N PRO A 90 -19.47 6.27 -17.83
CA PRO A 90 -19.17 6.46 -19.25
C PRO A 90 -18.09 7.54 -19.52
N SER A 91 -17.95 8.53 -18.63
CA SER A 91 -16.90 9.55 -18.75
C SER A 91 -15.51 8.98 -18.46
N ASP A 92 -15.40 8.00 -17.54
CA ASP A 92 -14.13 7.32 -17.27
C ASP A 92 -13.70 6.42 -18.43
N LEU A 93 -14.65 5.78 -19.10
CA LEU A 93 -14.37 4.97 -20.30
C LEU A 93 -13.87 5.85 -21.45
N ARG A 94 -14.56 6.97 -21.75
CA ARG A 94 -14.10 7.94 -22.78
C ARG A 94 -12.71 8.50 -22.47
N ALA A 95 -12.46 8.88 -21.22
CA ALA A 95 -11.13 9.31 -20.80
C ALA A 95 -10.06 8.22 -20.95
N GLY A 96 -10.48 6.95 -20.81
CA GLY A 96 -9.63 5.78 -21.08
C GLY A 96 -9.30 5.63 -22.57
N GLU A 97 -10.27 5.82 -23.45
CA GLU A 97 -10.08 5.80 -24.91
C GLU A 97 -9.11 6.89 -25.37
N GLU A 98 -9.33 8.14 -24.94
CA GLU A 98 -8.42 9.27 -25.22
C GLU A 98 -7.00 9.01 -24.69
N ALA A 99 -6.89 8.47 -23.47
CA ALA A 99 -5.59 8.14 -22.89
C ALA A 99 -4.90 6.99 -23.65
N PHE A 100 -5.65 6.03 -24.18
CA PHE A 100 -5.12 4.96 -25.03
C PHE A 100 -4.55 5.49 -26.33
N GLU A 101 -5.25 6.40 -27.03
CA GLU A 101 -4.76 7.02 -28.25
C GLU A 101 -3.39 7.69 -28.04
N TRP A 102 -3.26 8.44 -26.92
CA TRP A 102 -1.99 9.06 -26.57
C TRP A 102 -0.91 8.01 -26.24
N GLN A 103 -1.26 6.99 -25.46
CA GLN A 103 -0.31 5.94 -25.01
C GLN A 103 0.15 5.09 -26.18
N SER A 104 -0.75 4.70 -27.08
CA SER A 104 -0.44 3.86 -28.24
C SER A 104 0.42 4.56 -29.28
N ALA A 105 0.43 5.90 -29.29
CA ALA A 105 1.30 6.70 -30.15
C ALA A 105 2.75 6.83 -29.62
N GLN A 106 3.05 6.35 -28.38
CA GLN A 106 4.41 6.41 -27.84
C GLN A 106 5.30 5.37 -28.51
N PRO A 107 6.60 5.72 -28.80
CA PRO A 107 7.53 4.84 -29.53
C PRO A 107 7.76 3.47 -28.88
N ASP A 108 7.66 3.42 -27.54
CA ASP A 108 7.94 2.22 -26.74
C ASP A 108 6.67 1.44 -26.38
N TYR A 109 5.53 1.82 -26.95
CA TYR A 109 4.27 1.13 -26.64
C TYR A 109 4.20 -0.21 -27.35
N VAL A 110 3.98 -1.24 -26.56
CA VAL A 110 3.66 -2.59 -27.05
C VAL A 110 2.19 -2.85 -26.80
N ALA A 111 1.44 -3.14 -27.88
CA ALA A 111 0.02 -3.51 -27.79
C ALA A 111 -0.12 -4.83 -27.03
N ASP A 112 -0.79 -4.77 -25.89
CA ASP A 112 -0.91 -5.89 -24.93
C ASP A 112 -2.36 -6.22 -24.62
N LEU A 113 -3.26 -5.29 -24.92
CA LEU A 113 -4.72 -5.37 -24.80
C LEU A 113 -5.36 -4.65 -25.98
N SER A 114 -6.63 -5.03 -26.25
CA SER A 114 -7.47 -4.24 -27.14
C SER A 114 -7.67 -2.82 -26.58
N PRO A 115 -7.95 -1.82 -27.44
CA PRO A 115 -8.25 -0.46 -27.00
C PRO A 115 -9.35 -0.42 -25.94
N ASP A 116 -10.39 -1.20 -26.13
CA ASP A 116 -11.52 -1.30 -25.23
C ASP A 116 -11.17 -1.87 -23.85
N ALA A 117 -10.39 -2.95 -23.80
CA ALA A 117 -9.94 -3.55 -22.55
C ALA A 117 -8.96 -2.63 -21.80
N TRP A 118 -8.10 -1.94 -22.53
CA TRP A 118 -7.19 -0.94 -21.95
C TRP A 118 -7.96 0.24 -21.37
N ALA A 119 -8.96 0.77 -22.08
CA ALA A 119 -9.82 1.85 -21.61
C ALA A 119 -10.62 1.42 -20.38
N ALA A 120 -11.10 0.17 -20.32
CA ALA A 120 -11.77 -0.39 -19.15
C ALA A 120 -10.82 -0.46 -17.93
N CYS A 121 -9.57 -0.89 -18.11
CA CYS A 121 -8.55 -0.88 -17.05
C CYS A 121 -8.26 0.57 -16.55
N TYR A 122 -8.23 1.54 -17.45
CA TYR A 122 -8.06 2.94 -17.11
C TYR A 122 -9.27 3.48 -16.31
N ALA A 123 -10.49 3.15 -16.71
CA ALA A 123 -11.71 3.52 -16.00
C ALA A 123 -11.71 2.96 -14.57
N VAL A 124 -11.37 1.68 -14.40
CA VAL A 124 -11.22 1.05 -13.07
C VAL A 124 -10.19 1.77 -12.22
N ARG A 125 -9.00 2.08 -12.75
CA ARG A 125 -7.98 2.87 -12.05
C ARG A 125 -8.53 4.22 -11.58
N THR A 126 -9.25 4.90 -12.46
CA THR A 126 -9.81 6.24 -12.18
C THR A 126 -10.89 6.17 -11.11
N ALA A 127 -11.81 5.23 -11.24
CA ALA A 127 -12.88 4.99 -10.26
C ALA A 127 -12.30 4.59 -8.88
N TRP A 128 -11.28 3.71 -8.86
CA TRP A 128 -10.61 3.32 -7.62
C TRP A 128 -9.99 4.53 -6.91
N ARG A 129 -9.28 5.39 -7.64
CA ARG A 129 -8.67 6.60 -7.07
C ARG A 129 -9.71 7.57 -6.52
N ARG A 130 -10.85 7.71 -7.19
CA ARG A 130 -12.00 8.50 -6.71
C ARG A 130 -12.60 7.91 -5.44
N ALA A 131 -12.64 6.58 -5.32
CA ALA A 131 -13.11 5.87 -4.13
C ALA A 131 -12.16 5.95 -2.94
N HIS A 132 -10.87 6.31 -3.16
CA HIS A 132 -9.81 6.36 -2.16
C HIS A 132 -9.10 7.72 -2.12
N PRO A 133 -9.84 8.82 -1.87
CA PRO A 133 -9.28 10.17 -1.99
C PRO A 133 -8.17 10.46 -0.96
N ALA A 134 -8.30 9.96 0.25
CA ALA A 134 -7.28 10.17 1.29
C ALA A 134 -5.98 9.43 0.98
N ILE A 135 -6.06 8.22 0.40
CA ILE A 135 -4.88 7.46 -0.02
C ILE A 135 -4.16 8.17 -1.18
N THR A 136 -4.91 8.64 -2.17
CA THR A 136 -4.33 9.37 -3.31
C THR A 136 -3.67 10.68 -2.87
N GLU A 137 -4.28 11.40 -1.94
CA GLU A 137 -3.69 12.60 -1.33
C GLU A 137 -2.43 12.26 -0.52
N PHE A 138 -2.41 11.16 0.21
CA PHE A 138 -1.23 10.74 0.96
C PHE A 138 -0.03 10.46 0.04
N TRP A 139 -0.22 9.82 -1.14
CA TRP A 139 0.85 9.70 -2.13
C TRP A 139 1.38 11.07 -2.56
N ALA A 140 0.47 11.97 -2.90
CA ALA A 140 0.85 13.32 -3.33
C ALA A 140 1.59 14.09 -2.22
N ALA A 141 1.13 13.97 -0.97
CA ALA A 141 1.76 14.60 0.20
C ALA A 141 3.19 14.09 0.44
N LEU A 142 3.41 12.76 0.32
CA LEU A 142 4.76 12.19 0.40
C LEU A 142 5.67 12.74 -0.69
N GLY A 143 5.19 12.78 -1.94
CA GLY A 143 5.95 13.35 -3.05
C GLY A 143 6.32 14.81 -2.82
N ARG A 144 5.35 15.64 -2.41
CA ARG A 144 5.60 17.06 -2.09
C ARG A 144 6.58 17.23 -0.93
N ALA A 145 6.45 16.44 0.13
CA ALA A 145 7.34 16.53 1.29
C ALA A 145 8.79 16.19 0.95
N VAL A 146 9.02 15.14 0.15
CA VAL A 146 10.37 14.78 -0.32
C VAL A 146 10.91 15.82 -1.31
N THR A 147 10.11 16.29 -2.25
CA THR A 147 10.51 17.37 -3.17
C THR A 147 10.91 18.63 -2.41
N ALA A 148 10.15 19.01 -1.39
CA ALA A 148 10.48 20.15 -0.55
C ALA A 148 11.78 19.93 0.25
N ALA A 149 12.02 18.73 0.76
CA ALA A 149 13.26 18.39 1.46
C ALA A 149 14.49 18.37 0.53
N LEU A 150 14.30 18.07 -0.74
CA LEU A 150 15.36 18.12 -1.76
C LEU A 150 15.54 19.50 -2.40
N SER A 151 14.70 20.48 -2.08
CA SER A 151 14.79 21.83 -2.62
C SER A 151 16.14 22.50 -2.25
N PRO A 152 16.75 23.29 -3.15
CA PRO A 152 17.92 24.09 -2.79
C PRO A 152 17.73 25.04 -1.61
N THR A 153 16.47 25.46 -1.36
CA THR A 153 16.12 26.36 -0.25
C THR A 153 15.84 25.61 1.07
N HIS A 154 15.89 24.28 1.06
CA HIS A 154 15.67 23.49 2.26
C HIS A 154 16.80 23.71 3.28
N ARG A 155 16.42 23.94 4.53
CA ARG A 155 17.35 24.03 5.67
C ARG A 155 17.46 22.67 6.35
N ALA A 156 18.68 22.22 6.62
CA ALA A 156 18.92 20.94 7.31
C ALA A 156 18.10 20.83 8.59
N GLY A 157 17.41 19.69 8.75
CA GLY A 157 16.54 19.43 9.90
C GLY A 157 15.14 20.04 9.83
N MET A 158 14.83 20.85 8.82
CA MET A 158 13.46 21.33 8.61
C MET A 158 12.54 20.16 8.25
N MET A 159 11.38 20.09 8.93
CA MET A 159 10.42 19.00 8.75
C MET A 159 9.30 19.36 7.79
N HIS A 160 9.02 18.48 6.84
CA HIS A 160 7.89 18.56 5.92
C HIS A 160 6.89 17.45 6.25
N ARG A 161 5.61 17.80 6.42
CA ARG A 161 4.57 16.81 6.74
C ARG A 161 4.07 16.07 5.50
N ALA A 162 3.83 14.77 5.66
CA ALA A 162 3.10 13.94 4.72
C ALA A 162 1.96 13.23 5.48
N GLY A 163 0.74 13.74 5.36
CA GLY A 163 -0.37 13.33 6.20
C GLY A 163 -0.17 13.69 7.68
N ASP A 164 -0.87 13.00 8.57
CA ASP A 164 -0.83 13.29 10.00
C ASP A 164 0.32 12.59 10.74
N HIS A 165 0.87 11.53 10.17
CA HIS A 165 1.74 10.59 10.87
C HIS A 165 3.20 10.56 10.38
N VAL A 166 3.50 11.16 9.24
CA VAL A 166 4.82 11.05 8.60
C VAL A 166 5.46 12.41 8.45
N LEU A 167 6.75 12.49 8.77
CA LEU A 167 7.55 13.69 8.60
C LEU A 167 8.76 13.37 7.72
N VAL A 168 9.14 14.31 6.85
CA VAL A 168 10.29 14.20 5.96
C VAL A 168 11.25 15.34 6.24
N THR A 169 12.52 15.03 6.32
CA THR A 169 13.60 16.02 6.39
C THR A 169 14.77 15.56 5.54
N ALA A 170 15.74 16.44 5.34
CA ALA A 170 16.98 16.09 4.68
C ALA A 170 18.18 16.82 5.28
N TYR A 171 19.35 16.22 5.12
CA TYR A 171 20.64 16.76 5.52
C TYR A 171 21.61 16.75 4.33
N PRO A 172 22.58 17.64 4.28
CA PRO A 172 23.61 17.62 3.24
C PRO A 172 24.35 16.28 3.18
N HIS A 173 24.61 15.78 1.97
CA HIS A 173 25.42 14.61 1.67
C HIS A 173 26.40 14.95 0.52
N GLY A 174 27.54 15.61 0.85
CA GLY A 174 28.43 16.18 -0.17
C GLY A 174 27.85 17.43 -0.81
N ASP A 175 28.29 17.74 -2.02
CA ASP A 175 28.02 19.05 -2.66
C ASP A 175 26.59 19.22 -3.14
N ASP A 176 26.02 18.22 -3.87
CA ASP A 176 24.69 18.31 -4.51
C ASP A 176 23.70 17.22 -4.06
N LEU A 177 24.08 16.37 -3.11
CA LEU A 177 23.28 15.27 -2.62
C LEU A 177 22.72 15.55 -1.24
N ARG A 178 21.67 14.85 -0.88
CA ARG A 178 21.05 14.92 0.45
C ARG A 178 20.69 13.54 0.99
N ASP A 179 20.89 13.36 2.28
CA ASP A 179 20.32 12.24 3.02
C ASP A 179 18.88 12.57 3.40
N VAL A 180 17.92 11.90 2.77
CA VAL A 180 16.50 12.08 3.08
C VAL A 180 16.10 11.11 4.19
N LEU A 181 15.53 11.64 5.27
CA LEU A 181 14.96 10.87 6.36
C LEU A 181 13.44 10.98 6.35
N ILE A 182 12.78 9.84 6.35
CA ILE A 182 11.33 9.74 6.53
C ILE A 182 11.07 9.18 7.93
N ARG A 183 10.60 10.06 8.83
CA ARG A 183 10.27 9.69 10.20
C ARG A 183 8.87 9.10 10.27
N LEU A 184 8.80 7.89 10.79
CA LEU A 184 7.58 7.10 10.96
C LEU A 184 6.86 7.46 12.27
N PRO A 185 5.57 7.13 12.42
CA PRO A 185 4.81 7.39 13.64
C PRO A 185 5.40 6.68 14.88
N SER A 186 6.09 5.57 14.71
CA SER A 186 6.85 4.88 15.77
C SER A 186 8.04 5.67 16.33
N GLY A 187 8.43 6.79 15.67
CA GLY A 187 9.63 7.55 15.98
C GLY A 187 10.88 7.07 15.22
N ARG A 188 10.88 5.89 14.62
CA ARG A 188 11.96 5.39 13.78
C ARG A 188 12.03 6.20 12.46
N SER A 189 13.23 6.33 11.91
CA SER A 189 13.43 6.96 10.61
C SER A 189 13.92 5.96 9.57
N MET A 190 13.41 6.09 8.35
CA MET A 190 13.96 5.44 7.17
C MET A 190 14.96 6.41 6.53
N LEU A 191 16.13 5.93 6.17
CA LEU A 191 17.18 6.71 5.52
C LEU A 191 17.26 6.39 4.03
N TYR A 192 17.31 7.42 3.21
CA TYR A 192 17.61 7.37 1.79
C TYR A 192 18.86 8.23 1.52
N PRO A 193 20.04 7.61 1.49
CA PRO A 193 21.30 8.34 1.35
C PRO A 193 21.50 8.83 -0.07
N GLY A 194 22.17 9.97 -0.23
CA GLY A 194 22.59 10.50 -1.52
C GLY A 194 21.45 10.84 -2.49
N ALA A 195 20.29 11.22 -1.98
CA ALA A 195 19.12 11.56 -2.79
C ALA A 195 19.34 12.87 -3.54
N ARG A 196 18.86 12.94 -4.79
CA ARG A 196 18.82 14.16 -5.60
C ARG A 196 17.54 14.23 -6.43
N PRO A 197 17.05 15.44 -6.76
CA PRO A 197 15.93 15.56 -7.69
C PRO A 197 16.35 15.12 -9.10
N ALA A 198 15.51 14.30 -9.76
CA ALA A 198 15.69 13.98 -11.17
C ALA A 198 14.87 14.94 -12.02
N TYR A 199 15.53 15.79 -12.74
CA TYR A 199 14.90 16.68 -13.72
C TYR A 199 14.87 16.01 -15.10
N ALA A 200 14.05 14.97 -15.24
CA ALA A 200 13.87 14.34 -16.55
C ALA A 200 12.37 14.17 -16.80
N SER A 201 11.74 15.19 -17.40
CA SER A 201 10.31 15.31 -17.71
C SER A 201 9.44 15.92 -16.62
N GLU A 202 8.23 16.36 -17.00
CA GLU A 202 7.21 17.02 -16.15
C GLU A 202 6.71 16.20 -14.93
N ARG A 203 7.16 14.94 -14.80
CA ARG A 203 7.01 14.13 -13.60
C ARG A 203 8.35 14.10 -12.90
N ALA A 204 8.50 14.90 -11.85
CA ALA A 204 9.68 14.88 -11.00
C ALA A 204 9.91 13.46 -10.45
N LEU A 205 10.78 12.70 -11.11
CA LEU A 205 11.28 11.44 -10.61
C LEU A 205 12.41 11.77 -9.65
N MET A 206 12.25 11.38 -8.40
CA MET A 206 13.34 11.43 -7.42
C MET A 206 14.30 10.28 -7.71
N ILE A 207 15.59 10.57 -7.71
CA ILE A 207 16.63 9.56 -7.80
C ILE A 207 17.25 9.43 -6.41
N PHE A 208 17.27 8.22 -5.89
CA PHE A 208 18.06 7.87 -4.73
C PHE A 208 19.32 7.12 -5.20
N GLU A 209 20.45 7.50 -4.66
CA GLU A 209 21.66 6.68 -4.75
C GLU A 209 21.62 5.74 -3.53
N ASP A 210 21.39 4.45 -3.78
CA ASP A 210 21.46 3.42 -2.73
C ASP A 210 22.90 2.96 -2.62
N CYS A 211 23.62 3.52 -1.66
CA CYS A 211 25.05 3.23 -1.44
C CYS A 211 25.29 1.86 -0.78
N GLU A 212 24.28 1.22 -0.18
CA GLU A 212 24.47 -0.06 0.52
C GLU A 212 24.16 -1.28 -0.34
N TYR A 213 23.20 -1.19 -1.30
CA TYR A 213 22.69 -2.34 -2.03
C TYR A 213 22.82 -2.26 -3.55
N SER A 214 23.15 -1.11 -4.10
CA SER A 214 23.29 -0.92 -5.56
C SER A 214 24.31 0.15 -5.90
N ALA A 215 25.26 -0.19 -6.76
CA ALA A 215 26.20 0.78 -7.33
C ALA A 215 25.53 1.74 -8.34
N THR A 216 24.25 1.56 -8.64
CA THR A 216 23.48 2.37 -9.59
C THR A 216 22.37 3.14 -8.89
N PRO A 217 22.21 4.45 -9.20
CA PRO A 217 21.12 5.25 -8.68
C PRO A 217 19.77 4.63 -9.00
N THR A 218 18.90 4.49 -8.00
CA THR A 218 17.57 3.93 -8.18
C THR A 218 16.53 5.03 -8.27
N ARG A 219 15.72 5.01 -9.34
CA ARG A 219 14.60 5.94 -9.49
C ARG A 219 13.45 5.54 -8.58
N THR A 220 12.85 6.52 -7.91
CA THR A 220 11.67 6.32 -7.07
C THR A 220 10.57 7.32 -7.38
N TYR A 221 9.37 7.05 -6.86
CA TYR A 221 8.19 7.92 -6.96
C TYR A 221 7.35 7.81 -5.70
N SER A 222 6.39 8.70 -5.55
CA SER A 222 5.60 8.81 -4.31
C SER A 222 4.85 7.52 -3.92
N GLY A 223 4.37 6.74 -4.89
CA GLY A 223 3.74 5.43 -4.62
C GLY A 223 4.71 4.41 -4.03
N LYS A 224 5.96 4.37 -4.52
CA LYS A 224 7.01 3.50 -3.96
C LYS A 224 7.41 3.92 -2.56
N LEU A 225 7.49 5.22 -2.30
CA LEU A 225 7.70 5.75 -0.97
C LEU A 225 6.55 5.38 -0.01
N CYS A 226 5.31 5.47 -0.49
CA CYS A 226 4.13 5.05 0.27
C CYS A 226 4.17 3.57 0.60
N GLU A 227 4.56 2.72 -0.34
CA GLU A 227 4.77 1.27 -0.11
C GLU A 227 5.80 1.05 1.00
N ASN A 228 6.99 1.65 0.88
CA ASN A 228 8.06 1.50 1.85
C ASN A 228 7.64 1.98 3.25
N VAL A 229 6.99 3.13 3.36
CA VAL A 229 6.47 3.67 4.63
C VAL A 229 5.42 2.73 5.22
N THR A 230 4.51 2.21 4.40
CA THR A 230 3.45 1.29 4.88
C THR A 230 4.05 -0.01 5.41
N GLN A 231 4.99 -0.61 4.69
CA GLN A 231 5.67 -1.84 5.12
C GLN A 231 6.52 -1.61 6.38
N ALA A 232 7.21 -0.49 6.45
CA ALA A 232 8.02 -0.14 7.62
C ALA A 232 7.17 0.06 8.87
N VAL A 233 6.00 0.72 8.76
CA VAL A 233 5.04 0.88 9.86
C VAL A 233 4.42 -0.46 10.27
N ALA A 234 4.07 -1.32 9.32
CA ALA A 234 3.56 -2.67 9.61
C ALA A 234 4.58 -3.48 10.42
N ARG A 235 5.86 -3.41 10.01
CA ARG A 235 6.96 -4.03 10.78
C ARG A 235 7.10 -3.43 12.19
N ASP A 236 7.00 -2.10 12.33
CA ASP A 236 7.12 -1.45 13.64
C ASP A 236 5.99 -1.88 14.59
N ILE A 237 4.78 -2.12 14.06
CA ILE A 237 3.66 -2.66 14.83
C ILE A 237 3.98 -4.07 15.32
N LEU A 238 4.39 -4.96 14.43
CA LEU A 238 4.72 -6.35 14.80
C LEU A 238 5.85 -6.41 15.83
N VAL A 239 6.96 -5.70 15.56
CA VAL A 239 8.12 -5.66 16.48
C VAL A 239 7.75 -5.03 17.81
N GLY A 240 6.87 -4.04 17.82
CA GLY A 240 6.40 -3.37 19.05
C GLY A 240 5.64 -4.31 20.01
N THR A 241 5.09 -5.42 19.51
CA THR A 241 4.41 -6.41 20.37
C THR A 241 5.33 -7.51 20.89
N MET A 242 6.51 -7.72 20.27
CA MET A 242 7.38 -8.86 20.57
C MET A 242 7.83 -8.91 22.05
N GLN A 243 8.22 -7.77 22.62
CA GLN A 243 8.66 -7.75 24.02
C GLN A 243 7.54 -8.19 24.98
N SER A 244 6.32 -7.70 24.78
CA SER A 244 5.19 -8.08 25.64
C SER A 244 4.79 -9.56 25.48
N ILE A 245 5.03 -10.14 24.32
CA ILE A 245 4.82 -11.56 24.02
C ILE A 245 5.87 -12.41 24.76
N GLU A 246 7.15 -12.04 24.68
CA GLU A 246 8.25 -12.68 25.41
C GLU A 246 8.04 -12.60 26.93
N ASP A 247 7.65 -11.43 27.46
CA ASP A 247 7.40 -11.20 28.89
C ASP A 247 6.22 -12.06 29.41
N ARG A 248 5.35 -12.52 28.53
CA ARG A 248 4.27 -13.46 28.85
C ARG A 248 4.66 -14.93 28.74
N GLY A 249 5.90 -15.22 28.39
CA GLY A 249 6.46 -16.58 28.33
C GLY A 249 6.29 -17.28 26.97
N TYR A 250 5.80 -16.57 25.94
CA TYR A 250 5.83 -17.09 24.57
C TYR A 250 7.18 -16.78 23.94
N LYS A 251 8.07 -17.76 23.91
CA LYS A 251 9.40 -17.61 23.33
C LYS A 251 9.29 -17.48 21.80
N ILE A 252 9.63 -16.33 21.25
CA ILE A 252 9.64 -16.11 19.80
C ILE A 252 10.85 -16.82 19.19
N VAL A 253 10.58 -17.82 18.35
CA VAL A 253 11.62 -18.60 17.68
C VAL A 253 11.83 -18.20 16.23
N LEU A 254 10.81 -17.59 15.60
CA LEU A 254 10.89 -17.12 14.21
C LEU A 254 9.84 -16.03 13.96
N SER A 255 10.17 -15.09 13.07
CA SER A 255 9.20 -14.18 12.47
C SER A 255 9.24 -14.32 10.95
N VAL A 256 8.08 -14.44 10.31
CA VAL A 256 7.94 -14.57 8.86
C VAL A 256 6.89 -13.59 8.37
N HIS A 257 7.30 -12.53 7.67
CA HIS A 257 6.42 -11.44 7.23
C HIS A 257 5.64 -10.79 8.39
N ASP A 258 4.35 -11.08 8.52
CA ASP A 258 3.41 -10.63 9.53
C ASP A 258 3.05 -11.72 10.56
N GLU A 259 3.77 -12.84 10.55
CA GLU A 259 3.58 -13.98 11.44
C GLU A 259 4.67 -14.03 12.52
N LEU A 260 4.27 -14.48 13.73
CA LEU A 260 5.20 -14.89 14.77
C LEU A 260 4.99 -16.38 15.07
N ILE A 261 6.11 -17.10 15.18
CA ILE A 261 6.14 -18.48 15.61
C ILE A 261 6.77 -18.51 17.00
N THR A 262 6.03 -19.04 17.94
CA THR A 262 6.45 -19.08 19.36
C THR A 262 6.47 -20.51 19.88
N GLU A 263 7.34 -20.75 20.83
CA GLU A 263 7.31 -21.93 21.71
C GLU A 263 6.88 -21.52 23.11
N CYS A 264 5.98 -22.27 23.70
CA CYS A 264 5.54 -22.09 25.08
C CYS A 264 5.28 -23.44 25.75
N PRO A 265 5.21 -23.50 27.09
CA PRO A 265 4.80 -24.73 27.81
C PRO A 265 3.42 -25.20 27.38
N ASP A 266 3.22 -26.51 27.37
CA ASP A 266 1.89 -27.11 27.17
C ASP A 266 1.10 -27.00 28.48
N ALA A 267 0.50 -25.83 28.69
CA ALA A 267 -0.22 -25.50 29.90
C ALA A 267 -1.40 -24.57 29.59
N PRO A 268 -2.53 -24.61 30.36
CA PRO A 268 -3.78 -23.91 30.06
C PRO A 268 -3.66 -22.39 29.96
N GLU A 269 -2.66 -21.79 30.59
CA GLU A 269 -2.39 -20.34 30.53
C GLU A 269 -1.80 -19.86 29.19
N TYR A 270 -1.32 -20.79 28.35
CA TYR A 270 -0.82 -20.49 27.01
C TYR A 270 -1.83 -20.94 25.96
N SER A 271 -2.19 -20.03 25.08
CA SER A 271 -3.10 -20.35 23.98
C SER A 271 -2.82 -19.45 22.77
N HIS A 272 -3.14 -19.94 21.57
CA HIS A 272 -3.10 -19.10 20.36
C HIS A 272 -4.03 -17.88 20.46
N GLY A 273 -5.14 -17.98 21.20
CA GLY A 273 -6.07 -16.87 21.42
C GLY A 273 -5.44 -15.74 22.23
N GLU A 274 -4.73 -16.04 23.32
CA GLU A 274 -4.00 -15.04 24.09
C GLU A 274 -2.84 -14.44 23.28
N LEU A 275 -2.08 -15.24 22.55
CA LEU A 275 -1.03 -14.75 21.66
C LEU A 275 -1.60 -13.81 20.59
N SER A 276 -2.71 -14.18 19.95
CA SER A 276 -3.39 -13.34 18.95
C SER A 276 -3.86 -12.02 19.56
N ARG A 277 -4.36 -12.04 20.80
CA ARG A 277 -4.76 -10.82 21.54
C ARG A 277 -3.55 -9.90 21.79
N LEU A 278 -2.41 -10.44 22.18
CA LEU A 278 -1.17 -9.68 22.37
C LEU A 278 -0.69 -9.05 21.05
N MET A 279 -0.69 -9.84 19.97
CA MET A 279 -0.31 -9.35 18.63
C MET A 279 -1.26 -8.26 18.11
N ALA A 280 -2.56 -8.33 18.43
CA ALA A 280 -3.56 -7.34 18.04
C ALA A 280 -3.58 -6.09 18.93
N THR A 281 -2.69 -5.99 19.93
CA THR A 281 -2.60 -4.81 20.80
C THR A 281 -1.88 -3.67 20.07
N ALA A 282 -2.64 -2.63 19.70
CA ALA A 282 -2.06 -1.47 19.04
C ALA A 282 -1.12 -0.69 19.99
N PRO A 283 0.10 -0.35 19.57
CA PRO A 283 0.96 0.54 20.34
C PRO A 283 0.34 1.93 20.43
N GLU A 284 0.72 2.71 21.45
CA GLU A 284 0.13 4.03 21.74
C GLU A 284 0.20 4.98 20.53
N TRP A 285 1.32 4.95 19.79
CA TRP A 285 1.50 5.78 18.59
C TRP A 285 0.60 5.36 17.41
N ALA A 286 0.02 4.16 17.42
CA ALA A 286 -0.89 3.64 16.40
C ALA A 286 -2.36 3.67 16.82
N LYS A 287 -2.72 4.57 17.72
CA LYS A 287 -4.11 4.71 18.20
C LYS A 287 -5.10 4.87 17.04
N GLY A 288 -6.16 4.07 17.08
CA GLY A 288 -7.21 4.07 16.06
C GLY A 288 -6.91 3.20 14.83
N LEU A 289 -5.78 2.48 14.81
CA LEU A 289 -5.52 1.45 13.82
C LEU A 289 -6.24 0.16 14.25
N PRO A 290 -7.19 -0.37 13.46
CA PRO A 290 -7.77 -1.68 13.72
C PRO A 290 -6.70 -2.75 13.47
N LEU A 291 -6.51 -3.63 14.44
CA LEU A 291 -5.60 -4.77 14.38
C LEU A 291 -6.35 -6.03 14.79
N ALA A 292 -6.16 -7.08 14.02
CA ALA A 292 -6.62 -8.41 14.34
C ALA A 292 -5.50 -9.41 14.05
N ALA A 293 -5.43 -10.47 14.82
CA ALA A 293 -4.54 -11.59 14.59
C ALA A 293 -5.32 -12.89 14.78
N ALA A 294 -4.97 -13.89 13.99
CA ALA A 294 -5.48 -15.25 14.13
C ALA A 294 -4.28 -16.21 14.20
N GLY A 295 -4.47 -17.35 14.82
CA GLY A 295 -3.41 -18.32 14.95
C GLY A 295 -3.95 -19.72 15.24
N PHE A 296 -3.07 -20.68 15.28
CA PHE A 296 -3.35 -22.06 15.65
C PHE A 296 -2.15 -22.67 16.38
N GLU A 297 -2.38 -23.78 17.04
CA GLU A 297 -1.38 -24.54 17.76
C GLU A 297 -1.01 -25.80 16.97
N ALA A 298 0.27 -26.15 16.98
CA ALA A 298 0.77 -27.35 16.32
C ALA A 298 2.05 -27.83 16.99
N MET A 299 2.28 -29.15 16.94
CA MET A 299 3.51 -29.77 17.47
C MET A 299 4.76 -29.48 16.63
N ARG A 300 4.61 -28.88 15.44
CA ARG A 300 5.69 -28.46 14.54
C ARG A 300 5.17 -27.37 13.60
N TYR A 301 6.08 -26.56 13.08
CA TYR A 301 5.74 -25.54 12.10
C TYR A 301 5.04 -26.15 10.87
N ARG A 302 3.92 -25.55 10.51
CA ARG A 302 3.17 -25.78 9.27
C ARG A 302 2.42 -24.53 8.87
N LYS A 303 2.03 -24.42 7.61
CA LYS A 303 1.01 -23.47 7.16
C LYS A 303 -0.35 -24.14 7.17
N ASP A 304 -1.41 -23.33 7.42
CA ASP A 304 -2.80 -23.77 7.28
C ASP A 304 -3.13 -24.13 5.82
#